data_d4f02375208b47487c7dea4a19173d1e
#
_entry.id   d4f02375208b47487c7dea4a19173d1e
#
_cell.length_a   1.000
_cell.length_b   1.000
_cell.length_c   1.000
_cell.angle_alpha   90.00
_cell.angle_beta   90.00
_cell.angle_gamma   90.00
#
_symmetry.space_group_name_H-M   'P 1'
#
loop_
_entity.id
_entity.type
_entity.pdbx_description
1 polymer ?
#
loop_
_entity_poly.entity_id
_entity_poly.type
_entity_poly.pdbx_seq_one_letter_code
_entity_poly.pdbx_strand_id
1 'polypeptide(L)'
;MGTVQRRLLSGTYECSLDNRFRMAIPARVRDPFAGGAMVGWWFDDCVIVVPREDWGSMIERTFGAMSLLDDEQRDLSRFLLAGAFDQDLDKQGRILLPAELRDHAGINGRVKVVGAGEYLEIWDPDRLADRFASLRREGVSARAKRLADRVP
;
A
#
# COMPACT_ATOMS: atom_id res chain seq x y z
N MET A 1 -25.35 15.92 8.37
CA MET A 1 -24.77 15.04 7.34
C MET A 1 -23.90 14.01 8.01
N GLY A 2 -24.22 12.74 7.85
CA GLY A 2 -23.45 11.65 8.43
C GLY A 2 -22.07 11.53 7.78
N THR A 3 -21.03 11.39 8.59
CA THR A 3 -19.73 10.94 8.13
C THR A 3 -19.89 9.56 7.51
N VAL A 4 -19.55 9.42 6.23
CA VAL A 4 -19.47 8.10 5.61
C VAL A 4 -18.35 7.34 6.33
N GLN A 5 -18.73 6.35 7.12
CA GLN A 5 -17.76 5.48 7.75
C GLN A 5 -17.07 4.67 6.67
N ARG A 6 -15.78 4.96 6.41
CA ARG A 6 -14.99 4.18 5.48
C ARG A 6 -14.74 2.81 6.06
N ARG A 7 -15.02 1.79 5.25
CA ARG A 7 -14.70 0.41 5.61
C ARG A 7 -13.18 0.24 5.59
N LEU A 8 -12.61 -0.12 6.73
CA LEU A 8 -11.20 -0.44 6.82
C LEU A 8 -10.90 -1.73 6.04
N LEU A 9 -9.84 -1.67 5.25
CA LEU A 9 -9.35 -2.84 4.52
C LEU A 9 -8.56 -3.72 5.50
N SER A 10 -8.87 -5.01 5.51
CA SER A 10 -8.25 -5.98 6.42
C SER A 10 -8.15 -7.35 5.76
N GLY A 11 -7.44 -8.26 6.42
CA GLY A 11 -7.25 -9.62 5.97
C GLY A 11 -6.00 -9.81 5.13
N THR A 12 -5.70 -11.07 4.85
CA THR A 12 -4.58 -11.48 4.00
C THR A 12 -5.10 -12.41 2.92
N TYR A 13 -4.70 -12.17 1.68
CA TYR A 13 -5.22 -12.87 0.51
C TYR A 13 -4.05 -13.38 -0.33
N GLU A 14 -4.12 -14.64 -0.75
CA GLU A 14 -3.16 -15.20 -1.68
C GLU A 14 -3.60 -14.88 -3.11
N CYS A 15 -2.70 -14.29 -3.89
CA CYS A 15 -2.95 -13.90 -5.26
C CYS A 15 -1.76 -14.26 -6.14
N SER A 16 -1.94 -14.15 -7.45
CA SER A 16 -0.89 -14.38 -8.44
C SER A 16 -0.95 -13.32 -9.52
N LEU A 17 0.21 -13.01 -10.07
CA LEU A 17 0.28 -12.20 -11.29
C LEU A 17 0.04 -13.09 -12.51
N ASP A 18 -0.67 -12.56 -13.50
CA ASP A 18 -0.80 -13.23 -14.80
C ASP A 18 0.46 -13.01 -15.65
N ASN A 19 0.48 -13.53 -16.88
CA ASN A 19 1.62 -13.42 -17.80
C ASN A 19 1.88 -11.99 -18.30
N ARG A 20 0.98 -11.05 -18.00
CA ARG A 20 1.14 -9.61 -18.28
C ARG A 20 1.35 -8.80 -17.01
N PHE A 21 1.72 -9.46 -15.91
CA PHE A 21 1.99 -8.84 -14.63
C PHE A 21 0.80 -8.08 -14.03
N ARG A 22 -0.40 -8.58 -14.29
CA ARG A 22 -1.64 -8.04 -13.72
C ARG A 22 -2.12 -8.95 -12.59
N MET A 23 -2.75 -8.33 -11.61
CA MET A 23 -3.31 -9.02 -10.46
C MET A 23 -4.76 -8.56 -10.27
N ALA A 24 -5.68 -9.51 -10.08
CA ALA A 24 -7.03 -9.17 -9.67
C ALA A 24 -7.03 -8.78 -8.20
N ILE A 25 -7.60 -7.63 -7.88
CA ILE A 25 -7.82 -7.26 -6.48
C ILE A 25 -8.86 -8.23 -5.92
N PRO A 26 -8.62 -8.84 -4.73
CA PRO A 26 -9.59 -9.74 -4.14
C PRO A 26 -10.98 -9.12 -4.02
N ALA A 27 -12.01 -9.87 -4.39
CA ALA A 27 -13.38 -9.34 -4.46
C ALA A 27 -13.84 -8.69 -3.14
N ARG A 28 -13.44 -9.24 -2.01
CA ARG A 28 -13.83 -8.73 -0.69
C ARG A 28 -13.32 -7.31 -0.40
N VAL A 29 -12.23 -6.89 -1.03
CA VAL A 29 -11.59 -5.59 -0.79
C VAL A 29 -11.55 -4.73 -2.05
N ARG A 30 -12.33 -5.07 -3.06
CA ARG A 30 -12.29 -4.42 -4.37
C ARG A 30 -13.14 -3.16 -4.47
N ASP A 31 -14.27 -3.10 -3.79
CA ASP A 31 -15.24 -2.00 -3.95
C ASP A 31 -14.64 -0.59 -3.80
N PRO A 32 -13.74 -0.32 -2.84
CA PRO A 32 -13.15 1.01 -2.71
C PRO A 32 -12.35 1.46 -3.93
N PHE A 33 -11.96 0.53 -4.79
CA PHE A 33 -11.14 0.80 -5.98
C PHE A 33 -11.97 0.95 -7.26
N ALA A 34 -13.30 0.98 -7.17
CA ALA A 34 -14.17 1.10 -8.33
C ALA A 34 -13.89 2.37 -9.15
N GLY A 35 -13.49 3.46 -8.51
CA GLY A 35 -13.11 4.72 -9.17
C GLY A 35 -11.67 4.76 -9.67
N GLY A 36 -10.90 3.71 -9.49
CA GLY A 36 -9.50 3.61 -9.86
C GLY A 36 -8.57 3.42 -8.68
N ALA A 37 -7.31 3.17 -8.97
CA ALA A 37 -6.29 2.88 -7.97
C ALA A 37 -4.99 3.62 -8.26
N MET A 38 -4.35 4.10 -7.20
CA MET A 38 -2.94 4.48 -7.24
C MET A 38 -2.13 3.30 -6.77
N VAL A 39 -1.21 2.83 -7.61
CA VAL A 39 -0.36 1.67 -7.34
C VAL A 39 1.08 2.17 -7.25
N GLY A 40 1.74 1.92 -6.14
CA GLY A 40 3.06 2.51 -5.93
C GLY A 40 3.90 1.79 -4.89
N TRP A 41 5.15 2.20 -4.78
CA TRP A 41 5.98 1.82 -3.64
C TRP A 41 5.78 2.80 -2.48
N TRP A 42 6.16 2.35 -1.30
CA TRP A 42 6.02 3.16 -0.10
C TRP A 42 7.28 2.99 0.76
N PHE A 43 7.17 3.13 2.05
CA PHE A 43 8.32 3.08 2.95
C PHE A 43 8.87 1.67 3.19
N ASP A 44 8.04 0.64 3.01
CA ASP A 44 8.43 -0.76 3.19
C ASP A 44 8.69 -1.43 1.84
N ASP A 45 9.25 -2.63 1.87
CA ASP A 45 9.56 -3.42 0.67
C ASP A 45 8.31 -4.09 0.09
N CYS A 46 7.28 -3.32 -0.15
CA CYS A 46 6.03 -3.77 -0.71
C CYS A 46 5.48 -2.75 -1.70
N VAL A 47 4.44 -3.14 -2.41
CA VAL A 47 3.65 -2.26 -3.27
C VAL A 47 2.39 -1.89 -2.51
N ILE A 48 1.97 -0.64 -2.56
CA ILE A 48 0.69 -0.22 -2.01
C ILE A 48 -0.31 0.05 -3.12
N VAL A 49 -1.59 -0.21 -2.81
CA VAL A 49 -2.71 0.08 -3.69
C VAL A 49 -3.70 0.92 -2.90
N VAL A 50 -3.88 2.15 -3.34
CA VAL A 50 -4.69 3.16 -2.64
C VAL A 50 -5.87 3.54 -3.54
N PRO A 51 -7.11 3.61 -3.01
CA PRO A 51 -8.20 4.14 -3.81
C PRO A 51 -7.84 5.52 -4.35
N ARG A 52 -8.08 5.72 -5.65
CA ARG A 52 -7.69 6.98 -6.32
C ARG A 52 -8.19 8.21 -5.57
N GLU A 53 -9.42 8.18 -5.09
CA GLU A 53 -10.04 9.29 -4.38
C GLU A 53 -9.38 9.62 -3.04
N ASP A 54 -8.65 8.65 -2.45
CA ASP A 54 -8.02 8.80 -1.14
C ASP A 54 -6.55 9.22 -1.24
N TRP A 55 -5.96 9.16 -2.44
CA TRP A 55 -4.52 9.37 -2.64
C TRP A 55 -4.05 10.75 -2.20
N GLY A 56 -4.74 11.80 -2.66
CA GLY A 56 -4.38 13.18 -2.32
C GLY A 56 -4.40 13.45 -0.81
N SER A 57 -5.44 12.97 -0.13
CA SER A 57 -5.58 13.09 1.32
C SER A 57 -4.49 12.32 2.06
N MET A 58 -4.13 11.13 1.59
CA MET A 58 -3.07 10.33 2.19
C MET A 58 -1.70 11.00 2.06
N ILE A 59 -1.41 11.56 0.90
CA ILE A 59 -0.17 12.31 0.67
C ILE A 59 -0.11 13.53 1.59
N GLU A 60 -1.19 14.29 1.68
CA GLU A 60 -1.26 15.47 2.54
C GLU A 60 -1.03 15.14 4.01
N ARG A 61 -1.65 14.08 4.52
CA ARG A 61 -1.46 13.62 5.91
C ARG A 61 -0.05 13.10 6.17
N THR A 62 0.59 12.52 5.16
CA THR A 62 1.94 11.95 5.30
C THR A 62 3.01 13.03 5.32
N PHE A 63 2.90 14.02 4.45
CA PHE A 63 3.93 15.05 4.28
C PHE A 63 3.60 16.37 4.96
N GLY A 64 2.33 16.61 5.26
CA GLY A 64 1.88 17.90 5.78
C GLY A 64 2.13 19.02 4.76
N ALA A 65 2.42 20.22 5.27
CA ALA A 65 2.81 21.35 4.42
C ALA A 65 4.27 21.18 4.01
N MET A 66 4.50 20.58 2.84
CA MET A 66 5.85 20.42 2.31
C MET A 66 6.44 21.75 1.85
N SER A 67 7.68 22.02 2.30
CA SER A 67 8.43 23.15 1.79
C SER A 67 9.20 22.73 0.53
N LEU A 68 8.91 23.39 -0.58
CA LEU A 68 9.66 23.15 -1.81
C LEU A 68 11.11 23.65 -1.74
N LEU A 69 11.44 24.40 -0.68
CA LEU A 69 12.79 24.88 -0.44
C LEU A 69 13.67 23.86 0.28
N ASP A 70 13.08 22.79 0.82
CA ASP A 70 13.80 21.75 1.56
C ASP A 70 14.18 20.61 0.60
N ASP A 71 15.49 20.39 0.44
CA ASP A 71 16.04 19.36 -0.46
C ASP A 71 15.61 17.95 -0.06
N GLU A 72 15.59 17.64 1.23
CA GLU A 72 15.21 16.31 1.71
C GLU A 72 13.74 16.02 1.44
N GLN A 73 12.88 17.00 1.60
CA GLN A 73 11.45 16.85 1.28
C GLN A 73 11.24 16.68 -0.23
N ARG A 74 11.97 17.44 -1.06
CA ARG A 74 11.87 17.26 -2.51
C ARG A 74 12.31 15.88 -2.96
N ASP A 75 13.39 15.36 -2.40
CA ASP A 75 13.88 14.03 -2.75
C ASP A 75 12.91 12.93 -2.33
N LEU A 76 12.35 13.03 -1.14
CA LEU A 76 11.36 12.06 -0.65
C LEU A 76 10.09 12.11 -1.51
N SER A 77 9.58 13.30 -1.82
CA SER A 77 8.43 13.46 -2.71
C SER A 77 8.70 12.87 -4.08
N ARG A 78 9.87 13.17 -4.63
CA ARG A 78 10.29 12.66 -5.94
C ARG A 78 10.29 11.13 -5.96
N PHE A 79 10.88 10.51 -4.94
CA PHE A 79 10.94 9.05 -4.84
C PHE A 79 9.54 8.44 -4.79
N LEU A 80 8.70 8.91 -3.86
CA LEU A 80 7.38 8.32 -3.65
C LEU A 80 6.43 8.58 -4.83
N LEU A 81 6.44 9.78 -5.38
CA LEU A 81 5.51 10.13 -6.46
C LEU A 81 5.95 9.59 -7.82
N ALA A 82 7.26 9.47 -8.05
CA ALA A 82 7.77 8.86 -9.28
C ALA A 82 7.37 7.39 -9.41
N GLY A 83 7.21 6.69 -8.30
CA GLY A 83 6.79 5.30 -8.27
C GLY A 83 5.29 5.09 -8.13
N ALA A 84 4.49 6.14 -8.22
CA ALA A 84 3.03 6.05 -8.10
C ALA A 84 2.37 6.11 -9.47
N PHE A 85 1.60 5.09 -9.80
CA PHE A 85 0.96 4.93 -11.11
C PHE A 85 -0.56 4.91 -10.95
N ASP A 86 -1.22 5.87 -11.59
CA ASP A 86 -2.67 5.95 -11.61
C ASP A 86 -3.22 4.92 -12.61
N GLN A 87 -4.15 4.09 -12.17
CA GLN A 87 -4.72 3.04 -12.99
C GLN A 87 -6.23 2.93 -12.80
N ASP A 88 -6.93 2.63 -13.90
CA ASP A 88 -8.28 2.11 -13.82
C ASP A 88 -8.20 0.58 -13.68
N LEU A 89 -9.12 0.00 -12.95
CA LEU A 89 -9.26 -1.46 -12.94
C LEU A 89 -9.85 -1.92 -14.25
N ASP A 90 -9.38 -3.06 -14.77
CA ASP A 90 -10.01 -3.67 -15.93
C ASP A 90 -11.36 -4.34 -15.54
N LYS A 91 -12.04 -4.94 -16.51
CA LYS A 91 -13.36 -5.55 -16.28
C LYS A 91 -13.35 -6.70 -15.27
N GLN A 92 -12.18 -7.33 -15.06
CA GLN A 92 -12.00 -8.38 -14.07
C GLN A 92 -11.44 -7.86 -12.73
N GLY A 93 -11.35 -6.54 -12.57
CA GLY A 93 -10.83 -5.94 -11.35
C GLY A 93 -9.32 -6.05 -11.20
N ARG A 94 -8.58 -6.12 -12.31
CA ARG A 94 -7.12 -6.30 -12.29
C ARG A 94 -6.41 -4.96 -12.42
N ILE A 95 -5.26 -4.90 -11.76
CA ILE A 95 -4.27 -3.82 -11.87
C ILE A 95 -2.97 -4.38 -12.43
N LEU A 96 -2.18 -3.51 -13.04
CA LEU A 96 -0.84 -3.83 -13.52
C LEU A 96 0.18 -3.50 -12.43
N LEU A 97 1.16 -4.41 -12.23
CA LEU A 97 2.33 -4.12 -11.41
C LEU A 97 3.52 -3.83 -12.35
N PRO A 98 3.89 -2.56 -12.54
CA PRO A 98 5.06 -2.20 -13.35
C PRO A 98 6.36 -2.84 -12.83
N ALA A 99 7.31 -3.02 -13.72
CA ALA A 99 8.59 -3.66 -13.40
C ALA A 99 9.31 -3.00 -12.22
N GLU A 100 9.30 -1.67 -12.15
CA GLU A 100 9.92 -0.92 -11.07
C GLU A 100 9.35 -1.29 -9.71
N LEU A 101 8.04 -1.47 -9.64
CA LEU A 101 7.38 -1.85 -8.39
C LEU A 101 7.65 -3.31 -8.03
N ARG A 102 7.66 -4.19 -9.03
CA ARG A 102 8.00 -5.61 -8.82
C ARG A 102 9.42 -5.76 -8.31
N ASP A 103 10.36 -5.02 -8.87
CA ASP A 103 11.76 -5.03 -8.44
C ASP A 103 11.90 -4.52 -7.01
N HIS A 104 11.26 -3.40 -6.69
CA HIS A 104 11.25 -2.83 -5.35
C HIS A 104 10.77 -3.84 -4.29
N ALA A 105 9.70 -4.55 -4.59
CA ALA A 105 9.07 -5.49 -3.65
C ALA A 105 9.58 -6.92 -3.78
N GLY A 106 10.44 -7.23 -4.75
CA GLY A 106 10.94 -8.58 -4.99
C GLY A 106 9.87 -9.56 -5.42
N ILE A 107 8.89 -9.10 -6.18
CA ILE A 107 7.73 -9.90 -6.59
C ILE A 107 8.03 -10.67 -7.86
N ASN A 108 7.76 -11.97 -7.85
CA ASN A 108 8.03 -12.89 -8.97
C ASN A 108 6.79 -13.50 -9.61
N GLY A 109 5.66 -13.51 -8.96
CA GLY A 109 4.46 -14.14 -9.48
C GLY A 109 3.42 -14.37 -8.42
N ARG A 110 3.74 -15.15 -7.38
CA ARG A 110 2.84 -15.34 -6.23
C ARG A 110 3.04 -14.18 -5.27
N VAL A 111 1.94 -13.65 -4.76
CA VAL A 111 1.95 -12.51 -3.84
C VAL A 111 0.96 -12.73 -2.72
N LYS A 112 1.17 -12.01 -1.62
CA LYS A 112 0.16 -11.86 -0.57
C LYS A 112 -0.33 -10.42 -0.54
N VAL A 113 -1.63 -10.26 -0.52
CA VAL A 113 -2.28 -8.95 -0.41
C VAL A 113 -2.76 -8.79 1.02
N VAL A 114 -2.36 -7.70 1.65
CA VAL A 114 -2.68 -7.41 3.05
C VAL A 114 -3.52 -6.15 3.11
N GLY A 115 -4.64 -6.21 3.82
CA GLY A 115 -5.41 -5.02 4.14
C GLY A 115 -4.73 -4.26 5.28
N ALA A 116 -4.31 -3.03 5.00
CA ALA A 116 -3.58 -2.19 5.95
C ALA A 116 -4.41 -0.98 6.42
N GLY A 117 -5.72 -1.11 6.44
CA GLY A 117 -6.66 -0.07 6.86
C GLY A 117 -7.11 0.80 5.71
N GLU A 118 -6.34 1.80 5.33
CA GLU A 118 -6.71 2.75 4.27
C GLU A 118 -6.26 2.31 2.87
N TYR A 119 -5.37 1.33 2.79
CA TYR A 119 -4.81 0.83 1.54
C TYR A 119 -4.52 -0.65 1.63
N LEU A 120 -4.22 -1.25 0.49
CA LEU A 120 -3.72 -2.63 0.41
C LEU A 120 -2.21 -2.60 0.23
N GLU A 121 -1.55 -3.63 0.77
CA GLU A 121 -0.14 -3.90 0.49
C GLU A 121 -0.01 -5.19 -0.30
N ILE A 122 0.88 -5.20 -1.27
CA ILE A 122 1.21 -6.39 -2.05
C ILE A 122 2.65 -6.78 -1.72
N TRP A 123 2.81 -7.98 -1.18
CA TRP A 123 4.07 -8.47 -0.67
C TRP A 123 4.51 -9.74 -1.38
N ASP A 124 5.82 -9.89 -1.57
CA ASP A 124 6.40 -11.21 -1.73
C ASP A 124 6.10 -12.03 -0.47
N PRO A 125 5.60 -13.29 -0.61
CA PRO A 125 5.16 -14.06 0.56
C PRO A 125 6.26 -14.29 1.60
N ASP A 126 7.49 -14.54 1.18
CA ASP A 126 8.60 -14.78 2.09
C ASP A 126 9.02 -13.51 2.83
N ARG A 127 9.04 -12.37 2.16
CA ARG A 127 9.33 -11.08 2.78
C ARG A 127 8.28 -10.71 3.82
N LEU A 128 7.01 -10.98 3.55
CA LEU A 128 5.93 -10.73 4.51
C LEU A 128 6.09 -11.62 5.74
N ALA A 129 6.38 -12.91 5.53
CA ALA A 129 6.59 -13.86 6.62
C ALA A 129 7.76 -13.42 7.50
N ASP A 130 8.86 -12.96 6.91
CA ASP A 130 10.04 -12.46 7.63
C ASP A 130 9.68 -11.20 8.43
N ARG A 131 8.90 -10.30 7.85
CA ARG A 131 8.45 -9.08 8.52
C ARG A 131 7.62 -9.39 9.76
N PHE A 132 6.66 -10.29 9.65
CA PHE A 132 5.84 -10.71 10.79
C PHE A 132 6.64 -11.46 11.84
N ALA A 133 7.56 -12.32 11.43
CA ALA A 133 8.46 -13.04 12.37
C ALA A 133 9.32 -12.04 13.16
N SER A 134 9.86 -11.03 12.48
CA SER A 134 10.63 -9.97 13.13
C SER A 134 9.78 -9.19 14.14
N LEU A 135 8.57 -8.82 13.75
CA LEU A 135 7.64 -8.09 14.63
C LEU A 135 7.30 -8.89 15.88
N ARG A 136 7.07 -10.21 15.73
CA ARG A 136 6.78 -11.08 16.88
C ARG A 136 7.99 -11.21 17.80
N ARG A 137 9.20 -11.30 17.26
CA ARG A 137 10.43 -11.37 18.07
C ARG A 137 10.65 -10.08 18.87
N GLU A 138 10.36 -8.93 18.29
CA GLU A 138 10.45 -7.64 18.98
C GLU A 138 9.37 -7.46 20.05
N GLY A 139 8.25 -8.16 19.92
CA GLY A 139 7.10 -8.07 20.82
C GLY A 139 6.06 -7.07 20.37
N VAL A 140 4.94 -7.58 19.85
CA VAL A 140 3.84 -6.77 19.32
C VAL A 140 3.21 -5.90 20.42
N SER A 141 2.98 -6.48 21.61
CA SER A 141 2.38 -5.75 22.73
C SER A 141 3.26 -4.61 23.23
N ALA A 142 4.58 -4.84 23.31
CA ALA A 142 5.52 -3.81 23.73
C ALA A 142 5.55 -2.65 22.73
N ARG A 143 5.51 -2.95 21.44
CA ARG A 143 5.45 -1.93 20.40
C ARG A 143 4.15 -1.12 20.49
N ALA A 144 3.02 -1.79 20.70
CA ALA A 144 1.73 -1.13 20.86
C ALA A 144 1.72 -0.15 22.02
N LYS A 145 2.31 -0.54 23.15
CA LYS A 145 2.44 0.34 24.33
C LYS A 145 3.29 1.56 24.03
N ARG A 146 4.44 1.38 23.37
CA ARG A 146 5.31 2.51 22.97
C ARG A 146 4.60 3.50 22.06
N LEU A 147 3.80 2.99 21.14
CA LEU A 147 3.04 3.84 20.22
C LEU A 147 1.93 4.60 20.94
N ALA A 148 1.24 3.96 21.88
CA ALA A 148 0.21 4.60 22.69
C ALA A 148 0.77 5.78 23.48
N ASP A 149 2.00 5.65 24.01
CA ASP A 149 2.66 6.71 24.77
C ASP A 149 3.04 7.93 23.92
N ARG A 150 3.08 7.80 22.60
CA ARG A 150 3.39 8.89 21.66
C ARG A 150 2.17 9.69 21.23
N VAL A 151 0.97 9.17 21.46
CA VAL A 151 -0.28 9.85 21.08
C VAL A 151 -0.60 10.84 22.19
N PRO A 152 -0.71 12.15 21.88
CA PRO A 152 -1.05 13.17 22.87
C PRO A 152 -2.46 13.04 23.41
#